data_7a0154378ac07339aaa6c9ca8584c754
#
_entry.id   7a0154378ac07339aaa6c9ca8584c754
#
_cell.length_a   1.000
_cell.length_b   1.000
_cell.length_c   1.000
_cell.angle_alpha   90.00
_cell.angle_beta   90.00
_cell.angle_gamma   90.00
#
_symmetry.space_group_name_H-M   'P 1'
#
loop_
_entity.id
_entity.type
_entity.pdbx_description
1 polymer ?
#
loop_
_entity_poly.entity_id
_entity_poly.type
_entity_poly.pdbx_seq_one_letter_code
_entity_poly.pdbx_strand_id
1 'polypeptide(L)'
;FEMAFTYILSIRKPIIAAVNGAAAGLGMSISLLCDLRFAAEKAKFVTAFSHRGLVAEHGQSWILPRLIGPSKALDLFWSSRKVEAEEALTLGLVNRVFPGDELIQQAKAYIQNLSDHSAPSSMMVMKQQVYRHLNMGLGESMRETTTLMDASLEHEDFNEGVKSYLEKRPPNFSKIEC
;
A
#
# COMPACT_ATOMS: atom_id res chain seq x y z
N PHE A 1 3.78 1.98 14.90
CA PHE A 1 4.74 1.23 14.07
C PHE A 1 6.18 1.68 14.38
N GLU A 2 6.74 1.19 15.51
CA GLU A 2 8.03 1.65 16.02
C GLU A 2 9.19 0.67 15.75
N MET A 3 8.87 -0.52 15.24
CA MET A 3 9.87 -1.55 14.95
C MET A 3 10.56 -1.30 13.61
N ALA A 4 11.72 -1.92 13.42
CA ALA A 4 12.51 -1.83 12.20
C ALA A 4 11.66 -2.01 10.93
N PHE A 5 11.74 -1.07 10.01
CA PHE A 5 11.01 -0.96 8.73
C PHE A 5 9.51 -0.68 8.83
N THR A 6 8.82 -0.96 9.96
CA THR A 6 7.37 -0.76 10.07
C THR A 6 6.98 0.72 10.04
N TYR A 7 7.92 1.63 10.28
CA TYR A 7 7.71 3.08 10.10
C TYR A 7 7.19 3.46 8.71
N ILE A 8 7.43 2.62 7.68
CA ILE A 8 6.93 2.81 6.32
C ILE A 8 5.40 2.95 6.31
N LEU A 9 4.71 2.20 7.17
CA LEU A 9 3.25 2.28 7.33
C LEU A 9 2.79 3.62 7.94
N SER A 10 3.67 4.31 8.67
CA SER A 10 3.37 5.61 9.31
C SER A 10 3.66 6.80 8.42
N ILE A 11 4.34 6.61 7.28
CA ILE A 11 4.60 7.70 6.33
C ILE A 11 3.27 8.21 5.78
N ARG A 12 3.04 9.50 5.89
CA ARG A 12 1.75 10.15 5.56
C ARG A 12 1.40 10.13 4.07
N LYS A 13 2.39 9.92 3.20
CA LYS A 13 2.21 9.91 1.74
C LYS A 13 2.00 8.49 1.22
N PRO A 14 1.27 8.29 0.12
CA PRO A 14 1.22 7.00 -0.56
C PRO A 14 2.61 6.54 -0.99
N ILE A 15 2.90 5.26 -0.80
CA ILE A 15 4.17 4.63 -1.15
C ILE A 15 3.91 3.46 -2.09
N ILE A 16 4.57 3.47 -3.23
CA ILE A 16 4.51 2.37 -4.20
C ILE A 16 5.86 1.67 -4.26
N ALA A 17 5.87 0.37 -4.01
CA ALA A 17 7.02 -0.46 -4.34
C ALA A 17 7.01 -0.78 -5.84
N ALA A 18 7.99 -0.29 -6.59
CA ALA A 18 8.22 -0.66 -7.99
C ALA A 18 9.24 -1.79 -8.05
N VAL A 19 8.77 -3.03 -8.08
CA VAL A 19 9.60 -4.24 -7.98
C VAL A 19 10.05 -4.66 -9.37
N ASN A 20 11.28 -4.34 -9.73
CA ASN A 20 11.83 -4.59 -11.07
C ASN A 20 12.59 -5.91 -11.23
N GLY A 21 12.68 -6.72 -10.17
CA GLY A 21 13.45 -7.97 -10.15
C GLY A 21 13.10 -8.85 -8.96
N ALA A 22 14.08 -9.55 -8.40
CA ALA A 22 13.86 -10.43 -7.26
C ALA A 22 13.65 -9.64 -5.95
N ALA A 23 12.53 -9.87 -5.29
CA ALA A 23 12.22 -9.42 -3.93
C ALA A 23 12.19 -10.65 -3.01
N ALA A 24 13.27 -10.88 -2.26
CA ALA A 24 13.43 -12.04 -1.39
C ALA A 24 13.69 -11.59 0.06
N GLY A 25 13.17 -12.34 1.05
CA GLY A 25 13.37 -12.07 2.47
C GLY A 25 13.06 -10.61 2.80
N LEU A 26 14.07 -9.85 3.24
CA LEU A 26 13.93 -8.44 3.59
C LEU A 26 13.39 -7.57 2.42
N GLY A 27 13.83 -7.84 1.18
CA GLY A 27 13.32 -7.11 0.01
C GLY A 27 11.82 -7.32 -0.20
N MET A 28 11.33 -8.54 0.04
CA MET A 28 9.90 -8.83 0.04
C MET A 28 9.20 -8.12 1.20
N SER A 29 9.78 -8.13 2.42
CA SER A 29 9.21 -7.44 3.59
C SER A 29 9.01 -5.95 3.33
N ILE A 30 10.04 -5.27 2.81
CA ILE A 30 9.96 -3.83 2.50
C ILE A 30 8.88 -3.57 1.45
N SER A 31 8.81 -4.40 0.40
CA SER A 31 7.77 -4.24 -0.62
C SER A 31 6.36 -4.42 -0.08
N LEU A 32 6.17 -5.35 0.88
CA LEU A 32 4.88 -5.58 1.54
C LEU A 32 4.46 -4.43 2.46
N LEU A 33 5.42 -3.72 3.06
CA LEU A 33 5.16 -2.57 3.92
C LEU A 33 4.82 -1.30 3.13
N CYS A 34 5.04 -1.27 1.82
CA CYS A 34 4.53 -0.21 0.96
C CYS A 34 3.01 -0.37 0.75
N ASP A 35 2.31 0.73 0.47
CA ASP A 35 0.85 0.72 0.28
C ASP A 35 0.44 -0.07 -0.96
N LEU A 36 1.11 0.16 -2.07
CA LEU A 36 0.91 -0.54 -3.33
C LEU A 36 2.21 -1.20 -3.82
N ARG A 37 2.06 -2.24 -4.63
CA ARG A 37 3.18 -2.96 -5.29
C ARG A 37 2.88 -3.06 -6.76
N PHE A 38 3.76 -2.46 -7.57
CA PHE A 38 3.79 -2.64 -9.02
C PHE A 38 5.02 -3.48 -9.35
N ALA A 39 4.85 -4.48 -10.18
CA ALA A 39 5.91 -5.42 -10.52
C ALA A 39 6.26 -5.35 -12.01
N ALA A 40 7.53 -5.55 -12.36
CA ALA A 40 7.91 -5.89 -13.71
C ALA A 40 7.54 -7.36 -14.00
N GLU A 41 7.27 -7.71 -15.26
CA GLU A 41 6.98 -9.09 -15.70
C GLU A 41 8.02 -10.13 -15.21
N LYS A 42 9.28 -9.71 -15.11
CA LYS A 42 10.39 -10.56 -14.62
C LYS A 42 10.56 -10.59 -13.10
N ALA A 43 9.73 -9.83 -12.34
CA ALA A 43 9.84 -9.79 -10.89
C ALA A 43 9.49 -11.15 -10.28
N LYS A 44 10.15 -11.47 -9.16
CA LYS A 44 9.95 -12.72 -8.42
C LYS A 44 9.90 -12.41 -6.93
N PHE A 45 9.00 -13.08 -6.24
CA PHE A 45 8.80 -12.91 -4.80
C PHE A 45 9.11 -14.20 -4.07
N VAL A 46 9.87 -14.11 -2.97
CA VAL A 46 10.29 -15.28 -2.18
C VAL A 46 10.33 -14.89 -0.71
N THR A 47 9.63 -15.60 0.16
CA THR A 47 9.71 -15.39 1.61
C THR A 47 11.08 -15.76 2.17
N ALA A 48 11.65 -16.86 1.69
CA ALA A 48 13.00 -17.34 1.96
C ALA A 48 13.31 -17.74 3.43
N PHE A 49 12.32 -17.85 4.31
CA PHE A 49 12.53 -18.10 5.74
C PHE A 49 12.68 -19.58 6.08
N SER A 50 11.70 -20.42 5.75
CA SER A 50 11.66 -21.82 6.17
C SER A 50 12.90 -22.63 5.71
N HIS A 51 13.38 -22.39 4.49
CA HIS A 51 14.58 -23.01 3.96
C HIS A 51 15.88 -22.64 4.73
N ARG A 52 15.80 -21.67 5.65
CA ARG A 52 16.91 -21.24 6.50
C ARG A 52 16.63 -21.47 7.98
N GLY A 53 15.55 -22.17 8.32
CA GLY A 53 15.14 -22.39 9.70
C GLY A 53 14.68 -21.13 10.41
N LEU A 54 14.28 -20.07 9.65
CA LEU A 54 13.80 -18.80 10.19
C LEU A 54 12.28 -18.74 10.21
N VAL A 55 11.75 -17.89 11.07
CA VAL A 55 10.33 -17.55 11.14
C VAL A 55 10.01 -16.38 10.19
N ALA A 56 8.73 -16.08 9.99
CA ALA A 56 8.29 -14.94 9.18
C ALA A 56 8.63 -13.62 9.88
N GLU A 57 9.74 -12.98 9.47
CA GLU A 57 10.31 -11.78 10.08
C GLU A 57 9.71 -10.49 9.50
N HIS A 58 10.08 -9.36 10.10
CA HIS A 58 9.83 -7.99 9.60
C HIS A 58 8.37 -7.70 9.27
N GLY A 59 7.44 -8.27 10.05
CA GLY A 59 6.01 -8.05 9.88
C GLY A 59 5.35 -8.86 8.76
N GLN A 60 6.06 -9.76 8.08
CA GLN A 60 5.44 -10.57 7.02
C GLN A 60 4.31 -11.45 7.55
N SER A 61 4.43 -12.02 8.75
CA SER A 61 3.37 -12.83 9.38
C SER A 61 2.07 -12.04 9.65
N TRP A 62 2.18 -10.71 9.76
CA TRP A 62 1.03 -9.83 9.93
C TRP A 62 0.46 -9.38 8.60
N ILE A 63 1.30 -8.92 7.66
CA ILE A 63 0.83 -8.24 6.45
C ILE A 63 0.48 -9.22 5.32
N LEU A 64 1.27 -10.27 5.09
CA LEU A 64 1.05 -11.18 3.99
C LEU A 64 -0.31 -11.89 4.05
N PRO A 65 -0.74 -12.48 5.22
CA PRO A 65 -2.06 -13.11 5.30
C PRO A 65 -3.22 -12.12 5.15
N ARG A 66 -3.01 -10.83 5.44
CA ARG A 66 -4.01 -9.78 5.21
C ARG A 66 -4.15 -9.41 3.73
N LEU A 67 -3.10 -9.60 2.94
CA LEU A 67 -3.12 -9.34 1.49
C LEU A 67 -3.70 -10.53 0.71
N ILE A 68 -3.25 -11.76 1.00
CA ILE A 68 -3.54 -12.93 0.15
C ILE A 68 -4.33 -14.03 0.87
N GLY A 69 -4.70 -13.80 2.12
CA GLY A 69 -5.35 -14.79 2.98
C GLY A 69 -4.37 -15.73 3.66
N PRO A 70 -4.76 -16.33 4.82
CA PRO A 70 -3.86 -17.11 5.65
C PRO A 70 -3.35 -18.40 4.96
N SER A 71 -4.19 -19.10 4.22
CA SER A 71 -3.81 -20.36 3.56
C SER A 71 -2.70 -20.14 2.53
N LYS A 72 -2.86 -19.15 1.65
CA LYS A 72 -1.84 -18.82 0.63
C LYS A 72 -0.56 -18.28 1.28
N ALA A 73 -0.68 -17.49 2.35
CA ALA A 73 0.49 -17.01 3.09
C ALA A 73 1.29 -18.16 3.71
N LEU A 74 0.61 -19.15 4.32
CA LEU A 74 1.25 -20.35 4.88
C LEU A 74 1.94 -21.19 3.81
N ASP A 75 1.31 -21.38 2.63
CA ASP A 75 1.96 -22.04 1.48
C ASP A 75 3.29 -21.35 1.14
N LEU A 76 3.29 -20.04 1.00
CA LEU A 76 4.51 -19.29 0.66
C LEU A 76 5.55 -19.31 1.80
N PHE A 77 5.13 -19.24 3.06
CA PHE A 77 6.07 -19.32 4.19
C PHE A 77 6.74 -20.68 4.32
N TRP A 78 5.98 -21.77 4.15
CA TRP A 78 6.49 -23.12 4.32
C TRP A 78 7.29 -23.60 3.11
N SER A 79 6.78 -23.38 1.92
CA SER A 79 7.47 -23.82 0.70
C SER A 79 8.66 -22.94 0.33
N SER A 80 8.70 -21.68 0.76
CA SER A 80 9.65 -20.66 0.29
C SER A 80 9.84 -20.66 -1.24
N ARG A 81 8.83 -21.10 -1.98
CA ARG A 81 8.86 -21.15 -3.43
C ARG A 81 8.89 -19.76 -4.06
N LYS A 82 9.36 -19.69 -5.27
CA LYS A 82 9.30 -18.49 -6.08
C LYS A 82 7.87 -18.26 -6.57
N VAL A 83 7.41 -17.02 -6.49
CA VAL A 83 6.16 -16.54 -7.07
C VAL A 83 6.53 -15.56 -8.19
N GLU A 84 6.16 -15.89 -9.40
CA GLU A 84 6.37 -15.03 -10.58
C GLU A 84 5.35 -13.90 -10.59
N ALA A 85 5.59 -12.84 -11.39
CA ALA A 85 4.80 -11.60 -11.35
C ALA A 85 3.30 -11.83 -11.63
N GLU A 86 2.94 -12.64 -12.62
CA GLU A 86 1.55 -12.93 -12.98
C GLU A 86 0.82 -13.73 -11.89
N GLU A 87 1.52 -14.68 -11.26
CA GLU A 87 0.97 -15.39 -10.11
C GLU A 87 0.79 -14.43 -8.93
N ALA A 88 1.76 -13.55 -8.68
CA ALA A 88 1.68 -12.54 -7.63
C ALA A 88 0.47 -11.60 -7.84
N LEU A 89 0.14 -11.24 -9.08
CA LEU A 89 -1.06 -10.50 -9.42
C LEU A 89 -2.33 -11.30 -9.12
N THR A 90 -2.38 -12.55 -9.55
CA THR A 90 -3.52 -13.44 -9.31
C THR A 90 -3.77 -13.71 -7.83
N LEU A 91 -2.71 -13.80 -7.03
CA LEU A 91 -2.79 -13.97 -5.58
C LEU A 91 -3.27 -12.69 -4.85
N GLY A 92 -3.15 -11.52 -5.48
CA GLY A 92 -3.33 -10.22 -4.85
C GLY A 92 -2.09 -9.72 -4.08
N LEU A 93 -0.94 -10.34 -4.31
CA LEU A 93 0.33 -9.93 -3.73
C LEU A 93 0.84 -8.62 -4.33
N VAL A 94 0.62 -8.42 -5.64
CA VAL A 94 0.90 -7.17 -6.35
C VAL A 94 -0.37 -6.60 -6.97
N ASN A 95 -0.41 -5.29 -7.17
CA ASN A 95 -1.57 -4.57 -7.69
C ASN A 95 -1.58 -4.47 -9.21
N ARG A 96 -0.38 -4.44 -9.85
CA ARG A 96 -0.21 -4.30 -11.29
C ARG A 96 1.09 -4.94 -11.75
N VAL A 97 1.11 -5.42 -12.98
CA VAL A 97 2.31 -5.92 -13.68
C VAL A 97 2.50 -5.13 -14.96
N PHE A 98 3.75 -4.78 -15.28
CA PHE A 98 4.13 -3.98 -16.43
C PHE A 98 5.39 -4.56 -17.10
N PRO A 99 5.63 -4.27 -18.40
CA PRO A 99 6.93 -4.44 -19.01
C PRO A 99 8.03 -3.75 -18.19
N GLY A 100 9.21 -4.36 -18.09
CA GLY A 100 10.23 -3.92 -17.15
C GLY A 100 10.74 -2.48 -17.38
N ASP A 101 10.78 -2.06 -18.62
CA ASP A 101 11.17 -0.72 -19.07
C ASP A 101 10.09 0.35 -18.79
N GLU A 102 8.83 -0.05 -18.70
CA GLU A 102 7.72 0.85 -18.40
C GLU A 102 7.42 1.01 -16.90
N LEU A 103 7.83 0.06 -16.06
CA LEU A 103 7.44 -0.01 -14.64
C LEU A 103 7.55 1.32 -13.90
N ILE A 104 8.68 2.00 -14.01
CA ILE A 104 8.93 3.27 -13.30
C ILE A 104 8.07 4.39 -13.86
N GLN A 105 7.89 4.44 -15.18
CA GLN A 105 7.03 5.42 -15.83
C GLN A 105 5.57 5.25 -15.40
N GLN A 106 5.09 4.01 -15.36
CA GLN A 106 3.73 3.68 -14.93
C GLN A 106 3.49 3.99 -13.43
N ALA A 107 4.48 3.72 -12.57
CA ALA A 107 4.42 4.10 -11.16
C ALA A 107 4.36 5.62 -10.99
N LYS A 108 5.20 6.36 -11.71
CA LYS A 108 5.18 7.84 -11.69
C LYS A 108 3.87 8.40 -12.22
N ALA A 109 3.35 7.87 -13.33
CA ALA A 109 2.07 8.29 -13.90
C ALA A 109 0.91 8.09 -12.91
N TYR A 110 0.91 6.97 -12.18
CA TYR A 110 -0.08 6.73 -11.14
C TYR A 110 0.01 7.75 -9.99
N ILE A 111 1.22 8.03 -9.50
CA ILE A 111 1.43 9.05 -8.44
C ILE A 111 1.03 10.44 -8.94
N GLN A 112 1.37 10.78 -10.18
CA GLN A 112 0.97 12.06 -10.78
C GLN A 112 -0.55 12.18 -10.85
N ASN A 113 -1.24 11.13 -11.28
CA ASN A 113 -2.70 11.11 -11.32
C ASN A 113 -3.32 11.31 -9.91
N LEU A 114 -2.76 10.68 -8.88
CA LEU A 114 -3.20 10.93 -7.50
C LEU A 114 -2.95 12.39 -7.09
N SER A 115 -1.79 12.94 -7.43
CA SER A 115 -1.44 14.34 -7.13
C SER A 115 -2.36 15.35 -7.80
N ASP A 116 -2.80 15.04 -9.03
CA ASP A 116 -3.63 15.95 -9.84
C ASP A 116 -5.12 15.92 -9.44
N HIS A 117 -5.59 14.82 -8.81
CA HIS A 117 -7.03 14.61 -8.62
C HIS A 117 -7.46 14.29 -7.19
N SER A 118 -6.52 14.02 -6.27
CA SER A 118 -6.85 13.57 -4.92
C SER A 118 -6.27 14.49 -3.87
N ALA A 119 -7.09 14.88 -2.89
CA ALA A 119 -6.64 15.69 -1.77
C ALA A 119 -5.57 14.96 -0.95
N PRO A 120 -4.37 15.52 -0.76
CA PRO A 120 -3.32 14.91 0.03
C PRO A 120 -3.74 14.66 1.49
N SER A 121 -4.51 15.56 2.08
CA SER A 121 -5.10 15.41 3.43
C SER A 121 -5.98 14.17 3.53
N SER A 122 -6.86 13.96 2.57
CA SER A 122 -7.75 12.79 2.51
C SER A 122 -6.96 11.49 2.34
N MET A 123 -5.98 11.46 1.43
CA MET A 123 -5.13 10.27 1.23
C MET A 123 -4.37 9.88 2.51
N MET A 124 -3.83 10.86 3.22
CA MET A 124 -3.16 10.65 4.50
C MET A 124 -4.09 10.02 5.54
N VAL A 125 -5.29 10.59 5.72
CA VAL A 125 -6.28 10.11 6.69
C VAL A 125 -6.75 8.70 6.31
N MET A 126 -7.11 8.46 5.05
CA MET A 126 -7.54 7.15 4.56
C MET A 126 -6.49 6.06 4.78
N LYS A 127 -5.20 6.36 4.54
CA LYS A 127 -4.11 5.43 4.82
C LYS A 127 -4.06 5.06 6.31
N GLN A 128 -4.14 6.03 7.20
CA GLN A 128 -4.18 5.79 8.64
C GLN A 128 -5.40 4.98 9.06
N GLN A 129 -6.59 5.33 8.54
CA GLN A 129 -7.82 4.57 8.81
C GLN A 129 -7.66 3.10 8.42
N VAL A 130 -7.20 2.81 7.21
CA VAL A 130 -7.04 1.43 6.74
C VAL A 130 -6.16 0.62 7.68
N TYR A 131 -4.96 1.10 8.01
CA TYR A 131 -4.04 0.32 8.85
C TYR A 131 -4.49 0.24 10.33
N ARG A 132 -5.17 1.24 10.86
CA ARG A 132 -5.72 1.21 12.23
C ARG A 132 -6.94 0.29 12.30
N HIS A 133 -7.87 0.43 11.39
CA HIS A 133 -9.12 -0.34 11.38
C HIS A 133 -8.91 -1.84 11.15
N LEU A 134 -7.76 -2.26 10.57
CA LEU A 134 -7.38 -3.68 10.52
C LEU A 134 -7.28 -4.36 11.91
N ASN A 135 -7.18 -3.57 12.98
CA ASN A 135 -7.05 -4.08 14.36
C ASN A 135 -8.24 -3.66 15.26
N MET A 136 -9.29 -3.08 14.69
CA MET A 136 -10.45 -2.56 15.40
C MET A 136 -11.73 -3.32 15.02
N GLY A 137 -12.71 -3.32 15.90
CA GLY A 137 -14.06 -3.80 15.58
C GLY A 137 -14.81 -2.78 14.73
N LEU A 138 -15.78 -3.23 13.92
CA LEU A 138 -16.57 -2.36 13.02
C LEU A 138 -17.18 -1.16 13.76
N GLY A 139 -17.79 -1.38 14.94
CA GLY A 139 -18.44 -0.31 15.70
C GLY A 139 -17.47 0.77 16.18
N GLU A 140 -16.23 0.39 16.54
CA GLU A 140 -15.19 1.32 16.95
C GLU A 140 -14.66 2.09 15.72
N SER A 141 -14.38 1.40 14.62
CA SER A 141 -13.97 2.00 13.35
C SER A 141 -14.99 3.01 12.83
N MET A 142 -16.29 2.71 12.94
CA MET A 142 -17.36 3.64 12.54
C MET A 142 -17.39 4.90 13.41
N ARG A 143 -17.19 4.79 14.72
CA ARG A 143 -17.13 5.98 15.60
C ARG A 143 -15.93 6.87 15.26
N GLU A 144 -14.75 6.27 15.02
CA GLU A 144 -13.58 7.03 14.60
C GLU A 144 -13.82 7.69 13.23
N THR A 145 -14.42 6.96 12.28
CA THR A 145 -14.76 7.50 10.96
C THR A 145 -15.66 8.73 11.06
N THR A 146 -16.65 8.74 11.95
CA THR A 146 -17.51 9.92 12.14
C THR A 146 -16.70 11.13 12.56
N THR A 147 -15.81 11.01 13.55
CA THR A 147 -14.94 12.11 13.99
C THR A 147 -14.03 12.62 12.87
N LEU A 148 -13.43 11.70 12.11
CA LEU A 148 -12.55 12.04 10.99
C LEU A 148 -13.32 12.69 9.83
N MET A 149 -14.57 12.27 9.61
CA MET A 149 -15.46 12.88 8.61
C MET A 149 -15.79 14.33 8.99
N ASP A 150 -16.19 14.59 10.25
CA ASP A 150 -16.49 15.94 10.72
C ASP A 150 -15.28 16.87 10.50
N ALA A 151 -14.07 16.42 10.88
CA ALA A 151 -12.84 17.18 10.64
C ALA A 151 -12.56 17.39 9.13
N SER A 152 -12.89 16.41 8.28
CA SER A 152 -12.69 16.53 6.84
C SER A 152 -13.65 17.52 6.20
N LEU A 153 -14.88 17.66 6.70
CA LEU A 153 -15.86 18.62 6.22
C LEU A 153 -15.46 20.08 6.53
N GLU A 154 -14.67 20.30 7.61
CA GLU A 154 -14.15 21.60 7.97
C GLU A 154 -12.84 21.95 7.23
N HIS A 155 -12.19 20.98 6.58
CA HIS A 155 -10.93 21.19 5.87
C HIS A 155 -11.13 21.96 4.56
N GLU A 156 -10.16 22.84 4.21
CA GLU A 156 -10.21 23.63 2.97
C GLU A 156 -10.27 22.77 1.69
N ASP A 157 -9.64 21.60 1.70
CA ASP A 157 -9.66 20.64 0.58
C ASP A 157 -11.08 20.15 0.26
N PHE A 158 -11.99 20.06 1.25
CA PHE A 158 -13.38 19.71 1.00
C PHE A 158 -14.07 20.78 0.14
N ASN A 159 -13.90 22.05 0.49
CA ASN A 159 -14.45 23.17 -0.26
C ASN A 159 -13.90 23.24 -1.68
N GLU A 160 -12.59 23.04 -1.84
CA GLU A 160 -11.94 23.01 -3.15
C GLU A 160 -12.43 21.81 -3.98
N GLY A 161 -12.55 20.62 -3.38
CA GLY A 161 -13.08 19.45 -4.06
C GLY A 161 -14.49 19.64 -4.59
N VAL A 162 -15.39 20.21 -3.80
CA VAL A 162 -16.76 20.53 -4.22
C VAL A 162 -16.76 21.62 -5.31
N LYS A 163 -16.00 22.70 -5.12
CA LYS A 163 -15.93 23.82 -6.05
C LYS A 163 -15.38 23.39 -7.41
N SER A 164 -14.26 22.67 -7.44
CA SER A 164 -13.64 22.21 -8.67
C SER A 164 -14.55 21.27 -9.46
N TYR A 165 -15.28 20.39 -8.76
CA TYR A 165 -16.26 19.51 -9.37
C TYR A 165 -17.42 20.28 -10.05
N LEU A 166 -18.00 21.27 -9.36
CA LEU A 166 -19.08 22.10 -9.91
C LEU A 166 -18.61 22.95 -11.09
N GLU A 167 -17.39 23.48 -11.01
CA GLU A 167 -16.76 24.30 -12.05
C GLU A 167 -16.18 23.47 -13.21
N LYS A 168 -16.17 22.14 -13.11
CA LYS A 168 -15.60 21.19 -14.09
C LYS A 168 -14.14 21.49 -14.43
N ARG A 169 -13.34 21.81 -13.45
CA ARG A 169 -11.91 22.07 -13.56
C ARG A 169 -11.10 21.12 -12.69
N PRO A 170 -9.80 20.94 -12.95
CA PRO A 170 -8.91 20.26 -12.01
C PRO A 170 -8.92 20.92 -10.64
N PRO A 171 -8.85 20.15 -9.54
CA PRO A 171 -8.73 20.70 -8.19
C PRO A 171 -7.33 21.26 -7.95
N ASN A 172 -7.22 22.21 -7.02
CA ASN A 172 -5.96 22.77 -6.54
C ASN A 172 -5.87 22.57 -5.03
N PHE A 173 -5.60 21.34 -4.61
CA PHE A 173 -5.51 20.98 -3.20
C PHE A 173 -4.25 21.51 -2.54
N SER A 174 -4.34 21.72 -1.23
CA SER A 174 -3.22 22.15 -0.40
C SER A 174 -2.15 21.05 -0.30
N LYS A 175 -0.88 21.45 -0.33
CA LYS A 175 0.23 20.50 -0.15
C LYS A 175 0.39 20.18 1.34
N ILE A 176 0.59 18.89 1.64
CA ILE A 176 1.00 18.47 2.99
C ILE A 176 2.50 18.75 3.15
N GLU A 177 2.85 19.51 4.16
CA GLU A 177 4.24 19.67 4.60
C GLU A 177 4.78 18.33 5.14
N CYS A 178 6.06 18.05 4.90
CA CYS A 178 6.74 16.82 5.30
C CYS A 178 7.13 16.84 6.77
#